data_e7d54337058cd91f5adc490c87a558de
#
_entry.id   e7d54337058cd91f5adc490c87a558de
#
_cell.length_a   1.000
_cell.length_b   1.000
_cell.length_c   1.000
_cell.angle_alpha   90.00
_cell.angle_beta   90.00
_cell.angle_gamma   90.00
#
_symmetry.space_group_name_H-M   'P 1'
#
loop_
_entity.id
_entity.type
_entity.pdbx_description
1 polymer ?
#
loop_
_entity_poly.entity_id
_entity_poly.type
_entity_poly.pdbx_seq_one_letter_code
_entity_poly.pdbx_strand_id
1 'polypeptide(L)'
;MIYNSIMRSKRGRDRTFTETARRQQIIACAIDVIAEVGYPQTTIRKIADRAGIAMSVVLYHFGTKDGLIEAVIASKYQAALETVPPAINRARTQTDKLAAYIRSSIDYFDTHRPQLTALAQLGTSYKPHSGKHFGDLGLTPELSEQLAQLDPATLLRAGQKTGEFCYFPVDSTAIALQAAVNAVVEKILRDPEFDVHRYSDDLVKMFSRMVRNA
;
A
#
# COMPACT_ATOMS: atom_id res chain seq x y z
N MET A 1 -37.59 1.14 -26.67
CA MET A 1 -37.27 0.92 -25.22
C MET A 1 -35.77 0.62 -24.91
N ILE A 2 -34.99 0.10 -25.85
CA ILE A 2 -33.57 -0.29 -25.66
C ILE A 2 -32.62 0.92 -25.53
N TYR A 3 -32.89 2.02 -26.26
CA TYR A 3 -32.03 3.20 -26.27
C TYR A 3 -31.98 3.95 -24.92
N ASN A 4 -33.10 3.99 -24.18
CA ASN A 4 -33.12 4.61 -22.84
C ASN A 4 -32.41 3.82 -21.74
N SER A 5 -32.28 2.50 -21.90
CA SER A 5 -31.57 1.62 -20.97
C SER A 5 -30.04 1.79 -21.08
N ILE A 6 -29.54 1.94 -22.32
CA ILE A 6 -28.11 2.15 -22.60
C ILE A 6 -27.64 3.52 -22.12
N MET A 7 -28.45 4.56 -22.28
CA MET A 7 -28.12 5.93 -21.79
C MET A 7 -28.13 6.01 -20.26
N ARG A 8 -29.03 5.29 -19.59
CA ARG A 8 -29.06 5.22 -18.11
C ARG A 8 -27.87 4.46 -17.53
N SER A 9 -27.45 3.39 -18.19
CA SER A 9 -26.27 2.59 -17.82
C SER A 9 -24.94 3.36 -18.02
N LYS A 10 -24.84 4.18 -19.08
CA LYS A 10 -23.68 5.04 -19.34
C LYS A 10 -23.58 6.18 -18.30
N ARG A 11 -24.69 6.88 -18.01
CA ARG A 11 -24.73 7.94 -16.98
C ARG A 11 -24.41 7.40 -15.56
N GLY A 12 -24.83 6.20 -15.21
CA GLY A 12 -24.50 5.56 -13.93
C GLY A 12 -23.00 5.26 -13.82
N ARG A 13 -22.39 4.71 -14.86
CA ARG A 13 -20.94 4.41 -14.92
C ARG A 13 -20.07 5.68 -14.87
N ASP A 14 -20.43 6.70 -15.63
CA ASP A 14 -19.69 7.97 -15.66
C ASP A 14 -19.77 8.69 -14.31
N ARG A 15 -20.92 8.61 -13.63
CA ARG A 15 -21.12 9.19 -12.29
C ARG A 15 -20.28 8.47 -11.23
N THR A 16 -20.27 7.14 -11.24
CA THR A 16 -19.45 6.32 -10.33
C THR A 16 -17.95 6.53 -10.57
N PHE A 17 -17.51 6.66 -11.83
CA PHE A 17 -16.13 6.95 -12.17
C PHE A 17 -15.70 8.33 -11.64
N THR A 18 -16.53 9.35 -11.83
CA THR A 18 -16.25 10.71 -11.34
C THR A 18 -16.21 10.76 -9.80
N GLU A 19 -17.10 10.03 -9.13
CA GLU A 19 -17.12 9.93 -7.67
C GLU A 19 -15.86 9.23 -7.13
N THR A 20 -15.44 8.13 -7.76
CA THR A 20 -14.21 7.41 -7.40
C THR A 20 -12.97 8.28 -7.62
N ALA A 21 -12.85 8.94 -8.78
CA ALA A 21 -11.73 9.82 -9.07
C ALA A 21 -11.65 11.00 -8.09
N ARG A 22 -12.79 11.58 -7.72
CA ARG A 22 -12.87 12.65 -6.72
C ARG A 22 -12.46 12.18 -5.35
N ARG A 23 -12.89 11.00 -4.94
CA ARG A 23 -12.50 10.38 -3.67
C ARG A 23 -10.98 10.16 -3.61
N GLN A 24 -10.38 9.64 -4.67
CA GLN A 24 -8.91 9.44 -4.76
C GLN A 24 -8.16 10.77 -4.73
N GLN A 25 -8.63 11.81 -5.43
CA GLN A 25 -8.05 13.14 -5.38
C GLN A 25 -8.03 13.70 -3.95
N ILE A 26 -9.12 13.56 -3.21
CA ILE A 26 -9.19 14.06 -1.82
C ILE A 26 -8.22 13.29 -0.93
N ILE A 27 -8.09 11.97 -1.09
CA ILE A 27 -7.13 11.14 -0.36
C ILE A 27 -5.71 11.60 -0.65
N ALA A 28 -5.34 11.82 -1.91
CA ALA A 28 -4.02 12.31 -2.28
C ALA A 28 -3.72 13.67 -1.64
N CYS A 29 -4.65 14.63 -1.72
CA CYS A 29 -4.50 15.93 -1.05
C CYS A 29 -4.38 15.81 0.47
N ALA A 30 -5.08 14.85 1.09
CA ALA A 30 -4.96 14.60 2.53
C ALA A 30 -3.58 14.06 2.90
N ILE A 31 -3.02 13.15 2.10
CA ILE A 31 -1.66 12.63 2.25
C ILE A 31 -0.65 13.78 2.21
N ASP A 32 -0.73 14.63 1.19
CA ASP A 32 0.19 15.77 1.05
C ASP A 32 0.10 16.72 2.25
N VAL A 33 -1.12 17.10 2.67
CA VAL A 33 -1.31 17.99 3.83
C VAL A 33 -0.76 17.36 5.11
N ILE A 34 -1.01 16.05 5.35
CA ILE A 34 -0.50 15.36 6.53
C ILE A 34 1.03 15.32 6.50
N ALA A 35 1.64 15.00 5.35
CA ALA A 35 3.09 14.94 5.21
C ALA A 35 3.75 16.30 5.44
N GLU A 36 3.12 17.41 5.01
CA GLU A 36 3.66 18.75 5.11
C GLU A 36 3.53 19.37 6.51
N VAL A 37 2.35 19.30 7.10
CA VAL A 37 2.07 20.03 8.37
C VAL A 37 1.87 19.11 9.57
N GLY A 38 1.90 17.79 9.38
CA GLY A 38 1.62 16.79 10.41
C GLY A 38 0.12 16.62 10.69
N TYR A 39 -0.24 15.45 11.24
CA TYR A 39 -1.63 15.12 11.54
C TYR A 39 -2.32 16.10 12.51
N PRO A 40 -1.66 16.58 13.61
CA PRO A 40 -2.31 17.50 14.54
C PRO A 40 -2.78 18.81 13.91
N GLN A 41 -2.06 19.31 12.91
CA GLN A 41 -2.41 20.55 12.21
C GLN A 41 -3.27 20.33 10.96
N THR A 42 -3.56 19.10 10.59
CA THR A 42 -4.39 18.74 9.45
C THR A 42 -5.86 18.98 9.76
N THR A 43 -6.55 19.74 8.91
CA THR A 43 -7.98 20.04 9.02
C THR A 43 -8.69 19.74 7.70
N ILE A 44 -10.00 19.46 7.75
CA ILE A 44 -10.82 19.30 6.55
C ILE A 44 -10.74 20.54 5.64
N ARG A 45 -10.63 21.73 6.22
CA ARG A 45 -10.45 22.99 5.46
C ARG A 45 -9.17 22.96 4.64
N LYS A 46 -8.01 22.68 5.25
CA LYS A 46 -6.71 22.63 4.55
C LYS A 46 -6.73 21.61 3.40
N ILE A 47 -7.39 20.48 3.62
CA ILE A 47 -7.52 19.44 2.58
C ILE A 47 -8.44 19.91 1.45
N ALA A 48 -9.56 20.53 1.77
CA ALA A 48 -10.49 21.07 0.79
C ALA A 48 -9.84 22.19 -0.05
N ASP A 49 -9.13 23.11 0.60
CA ASP A 49 -8.38 24.19 -0.05
C ASP A 49 -7.31 23.63 -1.00
N ARG A 50 -6.54 22.58 -0.57
CA ARG A 50 -5.56 21.89 -1.41
C ARG A 50 -6.21 21.21 -2.61
N ALA A 51 -7.38 20.60 -2.43
CA ALA A 51 -8.12 19.92 -3.49
C ALA A 51 -8.89 20.87 -4.42
N GLY A 52 -8.98 22.17 -4.10
CA GLY A 52 -9.74 23.16 -4.84
C GLY A 52 -11.25 22.93 -4.78
N ILE A 53 -11.79 22.45 -3.64
CA ILE A 53 -13.20 22.10 -3.47
C ILE A 53 -13.77 22.65 -2.15
N ALA A 54 -15.09 22.67 -2.02
CA ALA A 54 -15.73 23.02 -0.76
C ALA A 54 -15.55 21.92 0.31
N MET A 55 -15.46 22.30 1.60
CA MET A 55 -15.42 21.35 2.72
C MET A 55 -16.60 20.38 2.73
N SER A 56 -17.79 20.83 2.31
CA SER A 56 -18.99 19.98 2.21
C SER A 56 -18.81 18.81 1.24
N VAL A 57 -18.00 18.97 0.20
CA VAL A 57 -17.68 17.88 -0.74
C VAL A 57 -16.81 16.83 -0.08
N VAL A 58 -15.81 17.25 0.71
CA VAL A 58 -14.99 16.31 1.49
C VAL A 58 -15.84 15.52 2.48
N LEU A 59 -16.70 16.22 3.23
CA LEU A 59 -17.62 15.59 4.19
C LEU A 59 -18.67 14.70 3.52
N TYR A 60 -19.13 15.04 2.32
CA TYR A 60 -20.02 14.17 1.53
C TYR A 60 -19.38 12.80 1.24
N HIS A 61 -18.09 12.78 0.88
CA HIS A 61 -17.38 11.54 0.53
C HIS A 61 -16.92 10.72 1.73
N PHE A 62 -16.60 11.34 2.87
CA PHE A 62 -15.94 10.68 3.99
C PHE A 62 -16.69 10.78 5.32
N GLY A 63 -17.75 11.59 5.39
CA GLY A 63 -18.54 11.83 6.59
C GLY A 63 -17.81 12.67 7.63
N THR A 64 -16.66 12.22 8.08
CA THR A 64 -15.86 12.83 9.15
C THR A 64 -14.38 12.94 8.78
N LYS A 65 -13.60 13.68 9.59
CA LYS A 65 -12.14 13.67 9.47
C LYS A 65 -11.59 12.25 9.67
N ASP A 66 -12.10 11.51 10.65
CA ASP A 66 -11.67 10.14 10.93
C ASP A 66 -11.94 9.20 9.76
N GLY A 67 -13.13 9.30 9.12
CA GLY A 67 -13.43 8.51 7.92
C GLY A 67 -12.48 8.82 6.75
N LEU A 68 -12.02 10.07 6.61
CA LEU A 68 -10.99 10.41 5.65
C LEU A 68 -9.62 9.83 6.05
N ILE A 69 -9.23 9.90 7.32
CA ILE A 69 -7.96 9.33 7.79
C ILE A 69 -7.93 7.80 7.61
N GLU A 70 -9.02 7.11 7.92
CA GLU A 70 -9.13 5.67 7.66
C GLU A 70 -8.99 5.35 6.17
N ALA A 71 -9.56 6.18 5.29
CA ALA A 71 -9.39 6.02 3.84
C ALA A 71 -7.95 6.30 3.38
N VAL A 72 -7.24 7.26 3.99
CA VAL A 72 -5.80 7.48 3.76
C VAL A 72 -4.99 6.24 4.17
N ILE A 73 -5.29 5.65 5.33
CA ILE A 73 -4.60 4.44 5.79
C ILE A 73 -4.91 3.26 4.87
N ALA A 74 -6.16 3.11 4.42
CA ALA A 74 -6.57 2.06 3.49
C ALA A 74 -5.88 2.18 2.11
N SER A 75 -5.60 3.39 1.65
CA SER A 75 -5.02 3.65 0.32
C SER A 75 -3.63 3.02 0.15
N LYS A 76 -2.87 2.81 1.25
CA LYS A 76 -1.56 2.12 1.21
C LYS A 76 -1.68 0.68 0.70
N TYR A 77 -2.74 -0.01 1.10
CA TYR A 77 -2.96 -1.41 0.72
C TYR A 77 -3.35 -1.52 -0.75
N GLN A 78 -4.22 -0.60 -1.20
CA GLN A 78 -4.62 -0.53 -2.61
C GLN A 78 -3.41 -0.34 -3.52
N ALA A 79 -2.57 0.65 -3.22
CA ALA A 79 -1.37 0.95 -4.00
C ALA A 79 -0.36 -0.22 -3.99
N ALA A 80 -0.19 -0.92 -2.86
CA ALA A 80 0.64 -2.11 -2.78
C ALA A 80 0.11 -3.24 -3.68
N LEU A 81 -1.22 -3.47 -3.69
CA LEU A 81 -1.88 -4.47 -4.54
C LEU A 81 -1.80 -4.15 -6.04
N GLU A 82 -1.75 -2.87 -6.41
CA GLU A 82 -1.56 -2.44 -7.81
C GLU A 82 -0.12 -2.63 -8.29
N THR A 83 0.85 -2.61 -7.38
CA THR A 83 2.29 -2.63 -7.71
C THR A 83 2.91 -4.02 -7.62
N VAL A 84 2.73 -4.71 -6.48
CA VAL A 84 3.52 -5.90 -6.15
C VAL A 84 3.03 -7.16 -6.88
N PRO A 85 1.73 -7.55 -6.85
CA PRO A 85 1.28 -8.78 -7.51
C PRO A 85 1.55 -8.82 -9.01
N PRO A 86 1.37 -7.73 -9.78
CA PRO A 86 1.68 -7.77 -11.21
C PRO A 86 3.16 -8.04 -11.49
N ALA A 87 4.09 -7.56 -10.65
CA ALA A 87 5.50 -7.83 -10.79
C ALA A 87 5.82 -9.32 -10.55
N ILE A 88 5.26 -9.89 -9.47
CA ILE A 88 5.41 -11.30 -9.13
C ILE A 88 4.84 -12.20 -10.24
N ASN A 89 3.66 -11.86 -10.77
CA ASN A 89 2.95 -12.67 -11.76
C ASN A 89 3.66 -12.72 -13.14
N ARG A 90 4.52 -11.73 -13.46
CA ARG A 90 5.34 -11.75 -14.68
C ARG A 90 6.54 -12.68 -14.57
N ALA A 91 6.96 -13.02 -13.36
CA ALA A 91 8.11 -13.88 -13.12
C ALA A 91 7.76 -15.36 -13.38
N ARG A 92 8.72 -16.12 -13.93
CA ARG A 92 8.50 -17.52 -14.32
C ARG A 92 8.94 -18.52 -13.25
N THR A 93 10.10 -18.30 -12.64
CA THR A 93 10.66 -19.16 -11.61
C THR A 93 10.29 -18.66 -10.22
N GLN A 94 10.36 -19.51 -9.20
CA GLN A 94 10.10 -19.09 -7.83
C GLN A 94 11.20 -18.13 -7.31
N THR A 95 12.44 -18.33 -7.78
CA THR A 95 13.55 -17.41 -7.50
C THR A 95 13.30 -16.02 -8.09
N ASP A 96 12.80 -15.94 -9.33
CA ASP A 96 12.46 -14.67 -9.97
C ASP A 96 11.25 -14.01 -9.29
N LYS A 97 10.28 -14.79 -8.82
CA LYS A 97 9.13 -14.29 -8.05
C LYS A 97 9.57 -13.70 -6.71
N LEU A 98 10.51 -14.36 -6.02
CA LEU A 98 11.10 -13.84 -4.78
C LEU A 98 11.83 -12.51 -5.03
N ALA A 99 12.65 -12.45 -6.07
CA ALA A 99 13.33 -11.21 -6.46
C ALA A 99 12.33 -10.11 -6.85
N ALA A 100 11.28 -10.44 -7.60
CA ALA A 100 10.21 -9.51 -7.98
C ALA A 100 9.46 -8.97 -6.75
N TYR A 101 9.12 -9.84 -5.78
CA TYR A 101 8.51 -9.44 -4.51
C TYR A 101 9.37 -8.41 -3.77
N ILE A 102 10.67 -8.69 -3.59
CA ILE A 102 11.58 -7.79 -2.87
C ILE A 102 11.68 -6.45 -3.60
N ARG A 103 11.99 -6.47 -4.90
CA ARG A 103 12.18 -5.25 -5.68
C ARG A 103 10.91 -4.41 -5.75
N SER A 104 9.78 -5.00 -6.14
CA SER A 104 8.54 -4.25 -6.29
C SER A 104 8.01 -3.70 -4.96
N SER A 105 8.24 -4.39 -3.83
CA SER A 105 7.88 -3.87 -2.51
C SER A 105 8.72 -2.67 -2.12
N ILE A 106 10.02 -2.69 -2.40
CA ILE A 106 10.93 -1.57 -2.11
C ILE A 106 10.67 -0.41 -3.07
N ASP A 107 10.47 -0.66 -4.36
CA ASP A 107 10.11 0.36 -5.34
C ASP A 107 8.77 1.02 -4.99
N TYR A 108 7.81 0.26 -4.48
CA TYR A 108 6.56 0.81 -3.96
C TYR A 108 6.82 1.82 -2.84
N PHE A 109 7.65 1.49 -1.87
CA PHE A 109 7.98 2.42 -0.78
C PHE A 109 8.70 3.68 -1.30
N ASP A 110 9.64 3.53 -2.22
CA ASP A 110 10.38 4.64 -2.80
C ASP A 110 9.48 5.61 -3.58
N THR A 111 8.58 5.07 -4.39
CA THR A 111 7.65 5.88 -5.20
C THR A 111 6.53 6.53 -4.39
N HIS A 112 6.27 6.06 -3.15
CA HIS A 112 5.18 6.55 -2.28
C HIS A 112 5.69 7.25 -1.01
N ARG A 113 6.86 7.92 -1.08
CA ARG A 113 7.48 8.61 0.07
C ARG A 113 6.54 9.58 0.82
N PRO A 114 5.74 10.45 0.15
CA PRO A 114 4.78 11.30 0.85
C PRO A 114 3.74 10.50 1.64
N GLN A 115 3.25 9.39 1.10
CA GLN A 115 2.33 8.50 1.78
C GLN A 115 2.96 7.84 3.01
N LEU A 116 4.24 7.39 2.91
CA LEU A 116 4.97 6.85 4.05
C LEU A 116 5.15 7.88 5.15
N THR A 117 5.49 9.12 4.79
CA THR A 117 5.60 10.23 5.74
C THR A 117 4.27 10.50 6.45
N ALA A 118 3.17 10.57 5.71
CA ALA A 118 1.84 10.75 6.28
C ALA A 118 1.45 9.59 7.21
N LEU A 119 1.73 8.34 6.82
CA LEU A 119 1.44 7.16 7.65
C LEU A 119 2.29 7.11 8.92
N ALA A 120 3.56 7.51 8.86
CA ALA A 120 4.43 7.62 10.05
C ALA A 120 3.89 8.67 11.03
N GLN A 121 3.45 9.83 10.54
CA GLN A 121 2.82 10.89 11.34
C GLN A 121 1.51 10.40 11.99
N LEU A 122 0.68 9.68 11.23
CA LEU A 122 -0.56 9.10 11.73
C LEU A 122 -0.29 8.03 12.79
N GLY A 123 0.69 7.14 12.56
CA GLY A 123 1.04 6.08 13.51
C GLY A 123 1.46 6.58 14.88
N THR A 124 2.05 7.78 14.96
CA THR A 124 2.47 8.40 16.24
C THR A 124 1.40 9.27 16.88
N SER A 125 0.50 9.88 16.09
CA SER A 125 -0.35 10.98 16.56
C SER A 125 -1.86 10.68 16.46
N TYR A 126 -2.27 9.73 15.63
CA TYR A 126 -3.68 9.38 15.46
C TYR A 126 -4.10 8.23 16.37
N LYS A 127 -5.17 8.43 17.11
CA LYS A 127 -5.82 7.39 17.93
C LYS A 127 -7.20 7.12 17.36
N PRO A 128 -7.44 5.92 16.81
CA PRO A 128 -8.74 5.57 16.25
C PRO A 128 -9.82 5.55 17.32
N HIS A 129 -10.96 6.17 17.05
CA HIS A 129 -12.13 6.09 17.93
C HIS A 129 -12.73 4.68 17.99
N SER A 130 -12.50 3.86 16.95
CA SER A 130 -12.98 2.49 16.86
C SER A 130 -12.28 1.50 17.81
N GLY A 131 -11.20 1.90 18.48
CA GLY A 131 -10.37 1.00 19.29
C GLY A 131 -9.56 -0.02 18.48
N LYS A 132 -9.64 -0.01 17.15
CA LYS A 132 -8.87 -0.90 16.27
C LYS A 132 -7.38 -0.56 16.31
N HIS A 133 -6.54 -1.56 16.08
CA HIS A 133 -5.12 -1.34 15.88
C HIS A 133 -4.90 -0.47 14.63
N PHE A 134 -3.92 0.42 14.66
CA PHE A 134 -3.61 1.30 13.51
C PHE A 134 -3.38 0.51 12.22
N GLY A 135 -2.72 -0.65 12.31
CA GLY A 135 -2.47 -1.54 11.19
C GLY A 135 -3.72 -2.16 10.56
N ASP A 136 -4.81 -2.26 11.32
CA ASP A 136 -6.06 -2.90 10.87
C ASP A 136 -7.08 -1.90 10.33
N LEU A 137 -6.75 -0.60 10.39
CA LEU A 137 -7.65 0.45 9.92
C LEU A 137 -7.80 0.40 8.40
N GLY A 138 -9.05 0.50 7.95
CA GLY A 138 -9.40 0.46 6.53
C GLY A 138 -9.28 -0.92 5.88
N LEU A 139 -8.95 -1.98 6.63
CA LEU A 139 -9.00 -3.36 6.15
C LEU A 139 -10.46 -3.86 6.14
N THR A 140 -10.92 -4.25 4.95
CA THR A 140 -12.14 -5.05 4.81
C THR A 140 -11.76 -6.53 4.67
N PRO A 141 -12.69 -7.48 4.89
CA PRO A 141 -12.42 -8.90 4.66
C PRO A 141 -11.89 -9.18 3.24
N GLU A 142 -12.47 -8.55 2.22
CA GLU A 142 -12.08 -8.69 0.82
C GLU A 142 -10.67 -8.15 0.58
N LEU A 143 -10.34 -7.01 1.16
CA LEU A 143 -9.00 -6.42 1.06
C LEU A 143 -7.96 -7.29 1.80
N SER A 144 -8.33 -7.84 2.96
CA SER A 144 -7.47 -8.77 3.71
C SER A 144 -7.17 -10.04 2.93
N GLU A 145 -8.17 -10.60 2.24
CA GLU A 145 -7.99 -11.76 1.35
C GLU A 145 -7.04 -11.43 0.18
N GLN A 146 -7.21 -10.27 -0.45
CA GLN A 146 -6.31 -9.83 -1.50
C GLN A 146 -4.87 -9.63 -0.99
N LEU A 147 -4.71 -9.06 0.19
CA LEU A 147 -3.38 -8.84 0.81
C LEU A 147 -2.70 -10.15 1.22
N ALA A 148 -3.45 -11.22 1.49
CA ALA A 148 -2.88 -12.53 1.78
C ALA A 148 -2.04 -13.07 0.60
N GLN A 149 -2.27 -12.59 -0.62
CA GLN A 149 -1.44 -12.91 -1.80
C GLN A 149 -0.05 -12.26 -1.73
N LEU A 150 0.13 -11.22 -0.90
CA LEU A 150 1.40 -10.54 -0.67
C LEU A 150 2.19 -11.16 0.50
N ASP A 151 1.65 -12.19 1.17
CA ASP A 151 2.37 -12.90 2.22
C ASP A 151 3.56 -13.65 1.62
N PRO A 152 4.82 -13.27 1.97
CA PRO A 152 5.99 -13.95 1.46
C PRO A 152 6.04 -15.43 1.82
N ALA A 153 5.36 -15.87 2.89
CA ALA A 153 5.27 -17.28 3.24
C ALA A 153 4.61 -18.11 2.14
N THR A 154 3.59 -17.58 1.47
CA THR A 154 2.94 -18.27 0.33
C THR A 154 3.91 -18.51 -0.81
N LEU A 155 4.73 -17.53 -1.16
CA LEU A 155 5.75 -17.63 -2.20
C LEU A 155 6.87 -18.61 -1.81
N LEU A 156 7.34 -18.54 -0.56
CA LEU A 156 8.39 -19.43 -0.06
C LEU A 156 7.92 -20.90 -0.01
N ARG A 157 6.70 -21.17 0.44
CA ARG A 157 6.09 -22.50 0.41
C ARG A 157 5.97 -23.04 -1.02
N ALA A 158 5.58 -22.19 -1.97
CA ALA A 158 5.50 -22.59 -3.38
C ALA A 158 6.86 -22.99 -3.93
N GLY A 159 7.94 -22.27 -3.58
CA GLY A 159 9.30 -22.61 -3.98
C GLY A 159 9.79 -23.95 -3.43
N GLN A 160 9.49 -24.26 -2.17
CA GLN A 160 9.80 -25.57 -1.58
C GLN A 160 8.96 -26.69 -2.24
N LYS A 161 7.67 -26.44 -2.49
CA LYS A 161 6.78 -27.42 -3.13
C LYS A 161 7.21 -27.77 -4.55
N THR A 162 7.77 -26.83 -5.30
CA THR A 162 8.31 -27.08 -6.65
C THR A 162 9.70 -27.69 -6.65
N GLY A 163 10.37 -27.80 -5.50
CA GLY A 163 11.76 -28.27 -5.37
C GLY A 163 12.79 -27.22 -5.80
N GLU A 164 12.39 -26.02 -6.15
CA GLU A 164 13.31 -24.94 -6.53
C GLU A 164 14.04 -24.36 -5.30
N PHE A 165 13.39 -24.38 -4.12
CA PHE A 165 13.98 -23.94 -2.86
C PHE A 165 14.33 -25.14 -1.97
N CYS A 166 15.44 -25.01 -1.24
CA CYS A 166 15.83 -25.98 -0.22
C CYS A 166 14.87 -25.95 0.98
N TYR A 167 15.05 -26.88 1.91
CA TYR A 167 14.29 -26.87 3.15
C TYR A 167 14.82 -25.80 4.12
N PHE A 168 13.91 -24.99 4.65
CA PHE A 168 14.12 -24.00 5.72
C PHE A 168 12.77 -23.73 6.44
N PRO A 169 12.77 -23.17 7.66
CA PRO A 169 11.56 -22.82 8.37
C PRO A 169 10.86 -21.62 7.71
N VAL A 170 9.81 -21.89 6.92
CA VAL A 170 9.14 -20.90 6.05
C VAL A 170 8.63 -19.70 6.84
N ASP A 171 7.93 -19.93 7.97
CA ASP A 171 7.29 -18.84 8.71
C ASP A 171 8.31 -17.86 9.31
N SER A 172 9.39 -18.38 9.90
CA SER A 172 10.49 -17.54 10.41
C SER A 172 11.20 -16.78 9.29
N THR A 173 11.40 -17.44 8.15
CA THR A 173 12.02 -16.82 6.97
C THR A 173 11.13 -15.73 6.39
N ALA A 174 9.82 -15.95 6.30
CA ALA A 174 8.87 -14.96 5.84
C ALA A 174 8.85 -13.72 6.75
N ILE A 175 8.87 -13.92 8.07
CA ILE A 175 8.97 -12.81 9.04
C ILE A 175 10.27 -12.02 8.83
N ALA A 176 11.41 -12.71 8.70
CA ALA A 176 12.69 -12.05 8.47
C ALA A 176 12.75 -11.28 7.14
N LEU A 177 12.21 -11.86 6.07
CA LEU A 177 12.10 -11.21 4.77
C LEU A 177 11.21 -9.96 4.85
N GLN A 178 10.03 -10.08 5.45
CA GLN A 178 9.11 -8.97 5.60
C GLN A 178 9.72 -7.84 6.45
N ALA A 179 10.40 -8.19 7.55
CA ALA A 179 11.09 -7.23 8.39
C ALA A 179 12.21 -6.50 7.63
N ALA A 180 13.01 -7.23 6.84
CA ALA A 180 14.06 -6.64 6.01
C ALA A 180 13.50 -5.69 4.94
N VAL A 181 12.43 -6.09 4.25
CA VAL A 181 11.75 -5.24 3.26
C VAL A 181 11.17 -3.98 3.93
N ASN A 182 10.51 -4.12 5.07
CA ASN A 182 9.91 -2.98 5.78
C ASN A 182 10.95 -2.03 6.41
N ALA A 183 12.16 -2.52 6.73
CA ALA A 183 13.22 -1.69 7.30
C ALA A 183 13.66 -0.53 6.39
N VAL A 184 13.44 -0.65 5.07
CA VAL A 184 13.74 0.42 4.11
C VAL A 184 12.92 1.68 4.38
N VAL A 185 11.69 1.54 4.90
CA VAL A 185 10.79 2.68 5.21
C VAL A 185 11.46 3.62 6.20
N GLU A 186 12.02 3.10 7.29
CA GLU A 186 12.73 3.92 8.27
C GLU A 186 13.96 4.60 7.66
N LYS A 187 14.68 3.90 6.79
CA LYS A 187 15.85 4.46 6.10
C LYS A 187 15.47 5.61 5.19
N ILE A 188 14.46 5.44 4.34
CA ILE A 188 13.95 6.49 3.44
C ILE A 188 13.48 7.73 4.21
N LEU A 189 12.81 7.53 5.35
CA LEU A 189 12.29 8.66 6.16
C LEU A 189 13.40 9.44 6.88
N ARG A 190 14.51 8.78 7.21
CA ARG A 190 15.66 9.43 7.88
C ARG A 190 16.70 10.00 6.92
N ASP A 191 16.88 9.37 5.78
CA ASP A 191 17.88 9.73 4.79
C ASP A 191 17.25 9.72 3.38
N PRO A 192 16.89 10.90 2.83
CA PRO A 192 16.34 11.02 1.49
C PRO A 192 17.24 10.49 0.37
N GLU A 193 18.56 10.48 0.59
CA GLU A 193 19.57 10.03 -0.37
C GLU A 193 19.91 8.53 -0.21
N PHE A 194 19.22 7.80 0.68
CA PHE A 194 19.43 6.37 0.87
C PHE A 194 19.25 5.60 -0.44
N ASP A 195 20.26 4.84 -0.84
CA ASP A 195 20.25 4.05 -2.07
C ASP A 195 19.36 2.79 -1.91
N VAL A 196 18.09 2.98 -2.23
CA VAL A 196 17.07 1.93 -2.14
C VAL A 196 17.30 0.80 -3.15
N HIS A 197 17.86 1.12 -4.32
CA HIS A 197 18.12 0.13 -5.37
C HIS A 197 19.26 -0.82 -4.94
N ARG A 198 20.34 -0.27 -4.42
CA ARG A 198 21.43 -1.08 -3.85
C ARG A 198 20.93 -1.95 -2.71
N TYR A 199 20.15 -1.40 -1.79
CA TYR A 199 19.56 -2.17 -0.69
C TYR A 199 18.68 -3.32 -1.19
N SER A 200 17.84 -3.04 -2.17
CA SER A 200 16.97 -4.04 -2.82
C SER A 200 17.78 -5.17 -3.46
N ASP A 201 18.82 -4.84 -4.23
CA ASP A 201 19.70 -5.83 -4.87
C ASP A 201 20.45 -6.69 -3.85
N ASP A 202 20.90 -6.11 -2.76
CA ASP A 202 21.57 -6.85 -1.70
C ASP A 202 20.61 -7.82 -0.99
N LEU A 203 19.36 -7.41 -0.70
CA LEU A 203 18.34 -8.32 -0.18
C LEU A 203 18.04 -9.46 -1.15
N VAL A 204 17.89 -9.16 -2.44
CA VAL A 204 17.67 -10.19 -3.46
C VAL A 204 18.83 -11.21 -3.46
N LYS A 205 20.10 -10.75 -3.43
CA LYS A 205 21.28 -11.64 -3.35
C LYS A 205 21.25 -12.50 -2.09
N MET A 206 20.97 -11.89 -0.93
CA MET A 206 20.94 -12.59 0.36
C MET A 206 19.88 -13.69 0.37
N PHE A 207 18.64 -13.34 0.09
CA PHE A 207 17.53 -14.30 0.15
C PHE A 207 17.59 -15.34 -0.97
N SER A 208 18.02 -14.97 -2.19
CA SER A 208 18.21 -15.94 -3.27
C SER A 208 19.32 -16.97 -2.98
N ARG A 209 20.37 -16.59 -2.25
CA ARG A 209 21.41 -17.54 -1.80
C ARG A 209 20.87 -18.45 -0.70
N MET A 210 20.13 -17.91 0.24
CA MET A 210 19.57 -18.66 1.36
C MET A 210 18.61 -19.76 0.90
N VAL A 211 17.75 -19.48 -0.11
CA VAL A 211 16.74 -20.43 -0.57
C VAL A 211 17.25 -21.50 -1.53
N ARG A 212 18.47 -21.36 -2.08
CA ARG A 212 19.06 -22.36 -3.00
C ARG A 212 19.63 -23.54 -2.24
N ASN A 213 19.55 -24.73 -2.84
CA ASN A 213 20.39 -25.84 -2.43
C ASN A 213 21.86 -25.46 -2.70
N ALA A 214 22.73 -25.76 -1.70
CA ALA A 214 24.18 -25.62 -1.83
C ALA A 214 24.72 -26.58 -2.92
#